data_0eb552600129f8fd6f3e59fad743a9b1
#
_entry.id   0eb552600129f8fd6f3e59fad743a9b1
#
_cell.length_a   1.000
_cell.length_b   1.000
_cell.length_c   1.000
_cell.angle_alpha   90.00
_cell.angle_beta   90.00
_cell.angle_gamma   90.00
#
_symmetry.space_group_name_H-M   'P 1'
#
loop_
_entity.id
_entity.type
_entity.pdbx_description
1 polymer ?
#
loop_
_entity_poly.entity_id
_entity_poly.type
_entity_poly.pdbx_seq_one_letter_code
_entity_poly.pdbx_strand_id
1 'polypeptide(L)'
;MKTTTNFETDLRDSCASAVEFLRKKDESYNKLNKREGKDRLYSSEAQFVAEVYSLLVKKTESYRMNLFVNYLSPGKEERQDKVIPDLVFRNGENQKSIVEVKVPVDHRANGYPEPTTKEREEIESDYAKLKKYYEDFNSKFLVVAYLGDTTLKDGTKFPFEDFSKWIHNKCKDTDKVKVIVC
;
A
#
# COMPACT_ATOMS: atom_id res chain seq x y z
N MET A 1 -11.47 -7.15 -28.88
CA MET A 1 -10.95 -8.09 -27.88
C MET A 1 -11.03 -7.40 -26.52
N LYS A 2 -11.85 -7.91 -25.58
CA LYS A 2 -11.81 -7.42 -24.19
C LYS A 2 -10.55 -8.00 -23.54
N THR A 3 -9.51 -7.22 -23.40
CA THR A 3 -8.36 -7.58 -22.54
C THR A 3 -8.89 -7.76 -21.13
N THR A 4 -8.91 -8.98 -20.66
CA THR A 4 -9.23 -9.30 -19.26
C THR A 4 -8.14 -8.65 -18.42
N THR A 5 -8.46 -7.54 -17.80
CA THR A 5 -7.56 -6.81 -16.91
C THR A 5 -7.23 -7.72 -15.72
N ASN A 6 -5.98 -8.15 -15.60
CA ASN A 6 -5.52 -8.84 -14.41
C ASN A 6 -5.17 -7.78 -13.35
N PHE A 7 -6.16 -7.40 -12.57
CA PHE A 7 -6.00 -6.34 -11.56
C PHE A 7 -4.86 -6.63 -10.57
N GLU A 8 -4.65 -7.88 -10.18
CA GLU A 8 -3.53 -8.23 -9.27
C GLU A 8 -2.18 -7.92 -9.90
N THR A 9 -1.93 -8.33 -11.14
CA THR A 9 -0.67 -8.06 -11.83
C THR A 9 -0.45 -6.57 -12.01
N ASP A 10 -1.48 -5.87 -12.47
CA ASP A 10 -1.40 -4.42 -12.67
C ASP A 10 -1.17 -3.66 -11.36
N LEU A 11 -1.77 -4.11 -10.25
CA LEU A 11 -1.57 -3.55 -8.92
C LEU A 11 -0.13 -3.77 -8.45
N ARG A 12 0.41 -5.01 -8.58
CA ARG A 12 1.80 -5.34 -8.21
C ARG A 12 2.81 -4.46 -8.95
N ASP A 13 2.66 -4.35 -10.27
CA ASP A 13 3.55 -3.52 -11.10
C ASP A 13 3.45 -2.04 -10.73
N SER A 14 2.24 -1.55 -10.48
CA SER A 14 2.01 -0.15 -10.09
C SER A 14 2.59 0.15 -8.71
N CYS A 15 2.46 -0.77 -7.75
CA CYS A 15 3.06 -0.63 -6.43
C CYS A 15 4.59 -0.57 -6.50
N ALA A 16 5.22 -1.49 -7.24
CA ALA A 16 6.68 -1.50 -7.41
C ALA A 16 7.18 -0.19 -8.06
N SER A 17 6.50 0.27 -9.12
CA SER A 17 6.83 1.52 -9.80
C SER A 17 6.64 2.75 -8.90
N ALA A 18 5.58 2.77 -8.08
CA ALA A 18 5.32 3.85 -7.13
C ALA A 18 6.40 3.93 -6.04
N VAL A 19 6.84 2.79 -5.49
CA VAL A 19 7.95 2.73 -4.52
C VAL A 19 9.22 3.32 -5.13
N GLU A 20 9.59 2.89 -6.34
CA GLU A 20 10.81 3.38 -6.99
C GLU A 20 10.74 4.88 -7.26
N PHE A 21 9.60 5.37 -7.76
CA PHE A 21 9.40 6.80 -8.04
C PHE A 21 9.47 7.64 -6.77
N LEU A 22 8.75 7.24 -5.71
CA LEU A 22 8.67 8.02 -4.48
C LEU A 22 10.00 8.03 -3.73
N ARG A 23 10.74 6.93 -3.68
CA ARG A 23 12.10 6.88 -3.11
C ARG A 23 13.04 7.85 -3.82
N LYS A 24 13.07 7.85 -5.14
CA LYS A 24 13.89 8.79 -5.93
C LYS A 24 13.50 10.25 -5.68
N LYS A 25 12.19 10.51 -5.61
CA LYS A 25 11.65 11.84 -5.30
C LYS A 25 12.08 12.31 -3.91
N ASP A 26 11.92 11.45 -2.89
CA ASP A 26 12.25 11.75 -1.51
C ASP A 26 13.76 11.98 -1.34
N GLU A 27 14.59 11.12 -1.96
CA GLU A 27 16.05 11.29 -1.97
C GLU A 27 16.46 12.62 -2.58
N SER A 28 15.91 12.96 -3.76
CA SER A 28 16.17 14.22 -4.45
C SER A 28 15.76 15.42 -3.62
N TYR A 29 14.58 15.36 -2.99
CA TYR A 29 14.08 16.43 -2.12
C TYR A 29 14.97 16.60 -0.88
N ASN A 30 15.33 15.52 -0.21
CA ASN A 30 16.18 15.57 0.98
C ASN A 30 17.58 16.11 0.65
N LYS A 31 18.17 15.68 -0.48
CA LYS A 31 19.46 16.19 -0.95
C LYS A 31 19.41 17.68 -1.26
N LEU A 32 18.39 18.14 -2.01
CA LEU A 32 18.22 19.55 -2.38
C LEU A 32 18.10 20.44 -1.13
N ASN A 33 17.38 19.98 -0.12
CA ASN A 33 17.13 20.73 1.11
C ASN A 33 18.13 20.42 2.23
N LYS A 34 19.22 19.70 1.94
CA LYS A 34 20.27 19.31 2.90
C LYS A 34 19.71 18.65 4.16
N ARG A 35 18.69 17.82 3.98
CA ARG A 35 18.04 17.09 5.09
C ARG A 35 18.74 15.77 5.32
N GLU A 36 19.13 15.52 6.56
CA GLU A 36 19.87 14.32 6.97
C GLU A 36 19.28 13.71 8.24
N GLY A 37 19.47 12.42 8.40
CA GLY A 37 19.06 11.70 9.61
C GLY A 37 17.56 11.87 9.90
N LYS A 38 17.21 12.29 11.11
CA LYS A 38 15.82 12.48 11.57
C LYS A 38 15.05 13.59 10.85
N ASP A 39 15.76 14.50 10.16
CA ASP A 39 15.15 15.61 9.46
C ASP A 39 14.79 15.23 8.00
N ARG A 40 15.10 14.02 7.56
CA ARG A 40 14.69 13.50 6.24
C ARG A 40 13.18 13.37 6.19
N LEU A 41 12.62 13.69 5.04
CA LEU A 41 11.21 13.46 4.74
C LEU A 41 11.05 12.26 3.83
N TYR A 42 10.01 11.51 4.07
CA TYR A 42 9.59 10.38 3.26
C TYR A 42 8.13 10.59 2.82
N SER A 43 7.80 10.05 1.68
CA SER A 43 6.43 10.09 1.16
C SER A 43 5.48 9.33 2.08
N SER A 44 4.30 9.89 2.27
CA SER A 44 3.26 9.31 3.13
C SER A 44 2.48 8.19 2.44
N GLU A 45 1.72 7.44 3.22
CA GLU A 45 0.76 6.46 2.73
C GLU A 45 -0.20 7.06 1.69
N ALA A 46 -0.76 8.25 1.97
CA ALA A 46 -1.65 8.93 1.03
C ALA A 46 -0.96 9.29 -0.30
N GLN A 47 0.33 9.66 -0.27
CA GLN A 47 1.10 9.92 -1.49
C GLN A 47 1.35 8.63 -2.27
N PHE A 48 1.62 7.52 -1.59
CA PHE A 48 1.77 6.22 -2.23
C PHE A 48 0.47 5.77 -2.89
N VAL A 49 -0.66 5.84 -2.18
CA VAL A 49 -1.99 5.53 -2.73
C VAL A 49 -2.30 6.36 -3.97
N ALA A 50 -2.03 7.68 -3.92
CA ALA A 50 -2.26 8.58 -5.05
C ALA A 50 -1.38 8.21 -6.27
N GLU A 51 -0.12 7.83 -6.06
CA GLU A 51 0.77 7.41 -7.14
C GLU A 51 0.32 6.09 -7.76
N VAL A 52 -0.01 5.08 -6.93
CA VAL A 52 -0.55 3.80 -7.41
C VAL A 52 -1.83 4.01 -8.22
N TYR A 53 -2.75 4.84 -7.72
CA TYR A 53 -3.96 5.22 -8.45
C TYR A 53 -3.63 5.83 -9.82
N SER A 54 -2.72 6.82 -9.84
CA SER A 54 -2.28 7.50 -11.07
C SER A 54 -1.70 6.52 -12.10
N LEU A 55 -0.90 5.55 -11.66
CA LEU A 55 -0.32 4.55 -12.53
C LEU A 55 -1.37 3.57 -13.07
N LEU A 56 -2.32 3.13 -12.24
CA LEU A 56 -3.40 2.23 -12.66
C LEU A 56 -4.33 2.88 -13.69
N VAL A 57 -4.79 4.11 -13.46
CA VAL A 57 -5.72 4.78 -14.38
C VAL A 57 -5.10 5.09 -15.75
N LYS A 58 -3.78 5.11 -15.86
CA LYS A 58 -3.06 5.24 -17.12
C LYS A 58 -3.01 3.93 -17.92
N LYS A 59 -3.16 2.78 -17.27
CA LYS A 59 -3.07 1.47 -17.92
C LYS A 59 -4.28 1.18 -18.80
N THR A 60 -5.49 1.42 -18.31
CA THR A 60 -6.72 1.12 -19.06
C THR A 60 -7.86 2.10 -18.74
N GLU A 61 -8.77 2.26 -19.71
CA GLU A 61 -10.01 3.02 -19.52
C GLU A 61 -10.89 2.40 -18.42
N SER A 62 -10.85 1.08 -18.27
CA SER A 62 -11.60 0.37 -17.22
C SER A 62 -11.20 0.85 -15.82
N TYR A 63 -9.90 1.07 -15.54
CA TYR A 63 -9.47 1.61 -14.25
C TYR A 63 -9.90 3.06 -14.08
N ARG A 64 -9.81 3.87 -15.12
CA ARG A 64 -10.25 5.27 -15.09
C ARG A 64 -11.71 5.40 -14.68
N MET A 65 -12.55 4.50 -15.13
CA MET A 65 -14.00 4.54 -14.87
C MET A 65 -14.41 3.86 -13.56
N ASN A 66 -13.66 2.88 -13.09
CA ASN A 66 -14.11 1.93 -12.07
C ASN A 66 -13.19 1.82 -10.84
N LEU A 67 -12.11 2.58 -10.79
CA LEU A 67 -11.20 2.64 -9.63
C LEU A 67 -11.50 3.87 -8.78
N PHE A 68 -11.69 3.66 -7.49
CA PHE A 68 -12.06 4.70 -6.51
C PHE A 68 -11.06 4.73 -5.37
N VAL A 69 -10.76 5.94 -4.88
CA VAL A 69 -9.92 6.18 -3.69
C VAL A 69 -10.82 6.49 -2.51
N ASN A 70 -10.54 5.92 -1.34
CA ASN A 70 -11.27 6.15 -0.09
C ASN A 70 -12.80 6.01 -0.25
N TYR A 71 -13.22 4.91 -0.87
CA TYR A 71 -14.60 4.69 -1.23
C TYR A 71 -15.45 4.21 -0.05
N LEU A 72 -16.43 5.03 0.34
CA LEU A 72 -17.51 4.62 1.23
C LEU A 72 -18.60 3.91 0.42
N SER A 73 -18.90 2.66 0.74
CA SER A 73 -20.04 1.97 0.14
C SER A 73 -21.34 2.65 0.58
N PRO A 74 -22.22 3.03 -0.37
CA PRO A 74 -23.54 3.57 -0.03
C PRO A 74 -24.30 2.65 0.94
N GLY A 75 -24.97 3.22 1.94
CA GLY A 75 -25.76 2.48 2.92
C GLY A 75 -24.96 1.90 4.11
N LYS A 76 -23.64 2.14 4.20
CA LYS A 76 -22.82 1.80 5.37
C LYS A 76 -22.43 3.02 6.22
N GLU A 77 -23.04 4.15 5.96
CA GLU A 77 -22.71 5.45 6.57
C GLU A 77 -23.00 5.51 8.08
N GLU A 78 -23.88 4.63 8.57
CA GLU A 78 -24.30 4.63 9.98
C GLU A 78 -23.54 3.65 10.90
N ARG A 79 -22.61 2.84 10.37
CA ARG A 79 -21.83 1.93 11.21
C ARG A 79 -20.67 2.68 11.87
N GLN A 80 -20.59 2.57 13.20
CA GLN A 80 -19.53 3.17 14.02
C GLN A 80 -18.11 2.71 13.64
N ASP A 81 -17.99 1.58 12.95
CA ASP A 81 -16.73 1.04 12.41
C ASP A 81 -16.65 1.32 10.91
N LYS A 82 -16.46 2.59 10.55
CA LYS A 82 -16.25 2.99 9.14
C LYS A 82 -14.88 2.49 8.66
N VAL A 83 -14.85 1.30 8.10
CA VAL A 83 -13.66 0.83 7.40
C VAL A 83 -13.73 1.39 5.98
N ILE A 84 -12.90 2.39 5.72
CA ILE A 84 -12.79 3.02 4.39
C ILE A 84 -11.55 2.45 3.74
N PRO A 85 -11.68 1.63 2.68
CA PRO A 85 -10.52 1.10 1.98
C PRO A 85 -9.79 2.18 1.20
N ASP A 86 -8.48 2.02 1.04
CA ASP A 86 -7.65 2.96 0.29
C ASP A 86 -8.00 2.98 -1.19
N LEU A 87 -8.18 1.80 -1.80
CA LEU A 87 -8.61 1.68 -3.19
C LEU A 87 -9.72 0.63 -3.33
N VAL A 88 -10.69 0.92 -4.19
CA VAL A 88 -11.73 -0.03 -4.60
C VAL A 88 -11.81 -0.06 -6.12
N PHE A 89 -11.70 -1.25 -6.68
CA PHE A 89 -11.94 -1.49 -8.10
C PHE A 89 -13.23 -2.27 -8.30
N ARG A 90 -14.12 -1.73 -9.14
CA ARG A 90 -15.41 -2.35 -9.47
C ARG A 90 -15.57 -2.41 -10.98
N ASN A 91 -15.38 -3.58 -11.56
CA ASN A 91 -15.60 -3.81 -12.98
C ASN A 91 -16.84 -4.68 -13.19
N GLY A 92 -17.99 -4.03 -13.25
CA GLY A 92 -19.30 -4.70 -13.31
C GLY A 92 -19.70 -5.32 -11.96
N GLU A 93 -20.74 -6.18 -12.01
CA GLU A 93 -21.29 -6.79 -10.78
C GLU A 93 -20.39 -7.88 -10.20
N ASN A 94 -19.55 -8.51 -11.04
CA ASN A 94 -18.82 -9.72 -10.70
C ASN A 94 -17.33 -9.52 -10.39
N GLN A 95 -16.77 -8.32 -10.57
CA GLN A 95 -15.36 -8.04 -10.26
C GLN A 95 -15.28 -6.87 -9.29
N LYS A 96 -15.19 -7.22 -8.03
CA LYS A 96 -15.00 -6.26 -6.94
C LYS A 96 -13.72 -6.58 -6.21
N SER A 97 -12.77 -5.67 -6.24
CA SER A 97 -11.49 -5.79 -5.52
C SER A 97 -11.31 -4.63 -4.56
N ILE A 98 -10.68 -4.90 -3.44
CA ILE A 98 -10.39 -3.93 -2.40
C ILE A 98 -8.91 -3.97 -2.06
N VAL A 99 -8.32 -2.83 -1.79
CA VAL A 99 -6.92 -2.68 -1.41
C VAL A 99 -6.84 -1.87 -0.12
N GLU A 100 -6.17 -2.41 0.87
CA GLU A 100 -5.66 -1.68 2.03
C GLU A 100 -4.16 -1.50 1.88
N VAL A 101 -3.67 -0.32 2.16
CA VAL A 101 -2.27 0.05 2.03
C VAL A 101 -1.69 0.37 3.39
N LYS A 102 -0.46 -0.05 3.63
CA LYS A 102 0.39 0.41 4.74
C LYS A 102 1.75 0.84 4.24
N VAL A 103 2.16 2.00 4.71
CA VAL A 103 3.51 2.51 4.51
C VAL A 103 4.16 2.65 5.89
N PRO A 104 4.83 1.59 6.38
CA PRO A 104 5.35 1.54 7.75
C PRO A 104 6.64 2.34 7.87
N VAL A 105 6.55 3.64 7.75
CA VAL A 105 7.67 4.57 7.96
C VAL A 105 7.22 5.65 8.92
N ASP A 106 7.67 5.59 10.15
CA ASP A 106 7.46 6.69 11.10
C ASP A 106 8.44 7.83 10.79
N HIS A 107 7.92 8.87 10.16
CA HIS A 107 8.66 10.10 9.87
C HIS A 107 9.20 10.82 11.12
N ARG A 108 8.73 10.43 12.30
CA ARG A 108 9.04 11.07 13.58
C ARG A 108 10.07 10.34 14.42
N ALA A 109 10.36 9.09 14.10
CA ALA A 109 11.26 8.27 14.91
C ALA A 109 12.72 8.45 14.51
N ASN A 110 13.46 9.15 15.33
CA ASN A 110 14.93 9.11 15.56
C ASN A 110 15.87 8.83 14.36
N GLY A 111 15.41 9.02 13.11
CA GLY A 111 16.22 8.90 11.91
C GLY A 111 16.53 7.46 11.45
N TYR A 112 15.77 6.49 11.90
CA TYR A 112 15.78 5.12 11.39
C TYR A 112 14.38 4.74 10.93
N PRO A 113 14.19 4.49 9.65
CA PRO A 113 12.89 4.10 9.09
C PRO A 113 12.62 2.60 9.28
N GLU A 114 12.94 2.04 10.42
CA GLU A 114 12.52 0.68 10.76
C GLU A 114 11.06 0.68 11.20
N PRO A 115 10.24 -0.25 10.69
CA PRO A 115 8.87 -0.39 11.15
C PRO A 115 8.82 -0.66 12.66
N THR A 116 8.13 0.22 13.37
CA THR A 116 7.93 0.11 14.82
C THR A 116 7.01 -1.06 15.17
N THR A 117 6.99 -1.47 16.43
CA THR A 117 6.04 -2.49 16.93
C THR A 117 4.60 -2.06 16.62
N LYS A 118 4.26 -0.79 16.80
CA LYS A 118 2.92 -0.26 16.53
C LYS A 118 2.55 -0.40 15.05
N GLU A 119 3.46 -0.05 14.13
CA GLU A 119 3.20 -0.19 12.68
C GLU A 119 3.05 -1.65 12.27
N ARG A 120 3.79 -2.55 12.91
CA ARG A 120 3.62 -4.00 12.70
C ARG A 120 2.24 -4.48 13.17
N GLU A 121 1.77 -4.03 14.32
CA GLU A 121 0.43 -4.31 14.85
C GLU A 121 -0.67 -3.73 13.92
N GLU A 122 -0.46 -2.55 13.36
CA GLU A 122 -1.38 -1.95 12.39
C GLU A 122 -1.50 -2.77 11.11
N ILE A 123 -0.38 -3.31 10.58
CA ILE A 123 -0.38 -4.21 9.42
C ILE A 123 -1.22 -5.48 9.72
N GLU A 124 -1.00 -6.11 10.88
CA GLU A 124 -1.76 -7.29 11.31
C GLU A 124 -3.25 -6.97 11.46
N SER A 125 -3.56 -5.79 12.02
CA SER A 125 -4.94 -5.31 12.19
C SER A 125 -5.65 -5.12 10.86
N ASP A 126 -5.00 -4.48 9.88
CA ASP A 126 -5.60 -4.23 8.56
C ASP A 126 -5.80 -5.54 7.78
N TYR A 127 -4.87 -6.48 7.91
CA TYR A 127 -5.06 -7.83 7.38
C TYR A 127 -6.28 -8.53 8.00
N ALA A 128 -6.46 -8.42 9.32
CA ALA A 128 -7.62 -8.99 10.01
C ALA A 128 -8.94 -8.34 9.55
N LYS A 129 -8.94 -7.02 9.33
CA LYS A 129 -10.09 -6.29 8.76
C LYS A 129 -10.45 -6.80 7.37
N LEU A 130 -9.47 -6.96 6.48
CA LEU A 130 -9.69 -7.51 5.15
C LEU A 130 -10.33 -8.89 5.19
N LYS A 131 -9.92 -9.75 6.12
CA LYS A 131 -10.52 -11.07 6.29
C LYS A 131 -11.98 -10.99 6.75
N LYS A 132 -12.30 -10.07 7.66
CA LYS A 132 -13.58 -10.03 8.38
C LYS A 132 -14.66 -9.20 7.67
N TYR A 133 -14.31 -8.02 7.14
CA TYR A 133 -15.34 -7.00 6.84
C TYR A 133 -15.77 -6.90 5.38
N TYR A 134 -15.07 -7.54 4.45
CA TYR A 134 -15.29 -7.33 3.02
C TYR A 134 -15.73 -8.60 2.29
N GLU A 135 -16.75 -9.27 2.84
CA GLU A 135 -17.25 -10.56 2.29
C GLU A 135 -17.75 -10.44 0.86
N ASP A 136 -18.30 -9.27 0.49
CA ASP A 136 -18.86 -9.00 -0.85
C ASP A 136 -17.78 -8.78 -1.93
N PHE A 137 -16.49 -8.77 -1.57
CA PHE A 137 -15.39 -8.55 -2.51
C PHE A 137 -14.74 -9.86 -2.92
N ASN A 138 -14.59 -10.04 -4.24
CA ASN A 138 -13.99 -11.25 -4.82
C ASN A 138 -12.50 -11.37 -4.52
N SER A 139 -11.80 -10.23 -4.52
CA SER A 139 -10.37 -10.18 -4.26
C SER A 139 -10.05 -9.05 -3.28
N LYS A 140 -9.17 -9.36 -2.35
CA LYS A 140 -8.73 -8.43 -1.30
C LYS A 140 -7.22 -8.38 -1.29
N PHE A 141 -6.66 -7.20 -1.17
CA PHE A 141 -5.22 -6.97 -1.22
C PHE A 141 -4.77 -6.17 -0.01
N LEU A 142 -3.78 -6.71 0.71
CA LEU A 142 -2.97 -5.94 1.65
C LEU A 142 -1.68 -5.57 0.95
N VAL A 143 -1.45 -4.28 0.75
CA VAL A 143 -0.21 -3.75 0.20
C VAL A 143 0.60 -3.15 1.34
N VAL A 144 1.82 -3.64 1.52
CA VAL A 144 2.77 -3.06 2.47
C VAL A 144 3.97 -2.53 1.68
N ALA A 145 4.06 -1.20 1.59
CA ALA A 145 5.09 -0.51 0.82
C ALA A 145 6.13 0.11 1.75
N TYR A 146 7.38 -0.31 1.63
CA TYR A 146 8.48 0.29 2.37
C TYR A 146 9.11 1.42 1.56
N LEU A 147 8.96 2.65 2.02
CA LEU A 147 9.51 3.86 1.37
C LEU A 147 10.78 4.40 2.05
N GLY A 148 11.21 3.77 3.12
CA GLY A 148 12.39 4.20 3.88
C GLY A 148 13.71 3.97 3.16
N ASP A 149 14.80 4.37 3.83
CA ASP A 149 16.15 4.20 3.32
C ASP A 149 16.50 2.72 3.20
N THR A 150 17.08 2.36 2.07
CA THR A 150 17.61 1.01 1.86
C THR A 150 18.97 0.79 2.54
N THR A 151 19.59 1.86 3.04
CA THR A 151 20.85 1.81 3.77
C THR A 151 20.67 2.54 5.10
N LEU A 152 20.93 1.83 6.20
CA LEU A 152 20.86 2.37 7.55
C LEU A 152 22.06 3.29 7.84
N LYS A 153 22.01 4.05 8.95
CA LYS A 153 23.06 5.02 9.33
C LYS A 153 24.45 4.41 9.53
N ASP A 154 24.50 3.16 9.97
CA ASP A 154 25.75 2.40 10.15
C ASP A 154 26.30 1.85 8.83
N GLY A 155 25.65 2.15 7.69
CA GLY A 155 26.02 1.66 6.36
C GLY A 155 25.48 0.27 6.03
N THR A 156 24.77 -0.38 6.96
CA THR A 156 24.12 -1.67 6.66
C THR A 156 22.89 -1.47 5.81
N LYS A 157 22.50 -2.50 5.08
CA LYS A 157 21.24 -2.48 4.31
C LYS A 157 20.07 -2.78 5.23
N PHE A 158 18.96 -2.06 5.04
CA PHE A 158 17.69 -2.43 5.67
C PHE A 158 17.35 -3.89 5.33
N PRO A 159 17.04 -4.74 6.31
CA PRO A 159 16.76 -6.16 6.08
C PRO A 159 15.35 -6.37 5.49
N PHE A 160 15.14 -5.84 4.27
CA PHE A 160 13.84 -5.88 3.60
C PHE A 160 13.32 -7.31 3.41
N GLU A 161 14.22 -8.26 3.11
CA GLU A 161 13.83 -9.66 2.98
C GLU A 161 13.27 -10.26 4.28
N ASP A 162 13.88 -9.93 5.41
CA ASP A 162 13.42 -10.41 6.71
C ASP A 162 12.11 -9.75 7.13
N PHE A 163 11.96 -8.47 6.81
CA PHE A 163 10.70 -7.75 6.99
C PHE A 163 9.60 -8.35 6.12
N SER A 164 9.88 -8.60 4.84
CA SER A 164 8.95 -9.25 3.92
C SER A 164 8.56 -10.65 4.40
N LYS A 165 9.52 -11.48 4.82
CA LYS A 165 9.25 -12.80 5.42
C LYS A 165 8.38 -12.70 6.66
N TRP A 166 8.65 -11.71 7.53
CA TRP A 166 7.82 -11.47 8.71
C TRP A 166 6.37 -11.17 8.33
N ILE A 167 6.14 -10.29 7.36
CA ILE A 167 4.79 -9.97 6.86
C ILE A 167 4.10 -11.23 6.35
N HIS A 168 4.74 -12.00 5.46
CA HIS A 168 4.14 -13.22 4.90
C HIS A 168 3.91 -14.34 5.94
N ASN A 169 4.66 -14.34 7.03
CA ASN A 169 4.41 -15.25 8.14
C ASN A 169 3.18 -14.86 8.97
N LYS A 170 2.94 -13.56 9.16
CA LYS A 170 1.83 -13.00 9.93
C LYS A 170 0.56 -12.85 9.10
N CYS A 171 0.71 -12.36 7.88
CA CYS A 171 -0.35 -12.07 6.94
C CYS A 171 -0.24 -13.04 5.76
N LYS A 172 -0.69 -14.28 5.96
CA LYS A 172 -0.57 -15.33 4.93
C LYS A 172 -1.51 -15.07 3.76
N ASP A 173 -1.01 -15.27 2.54
CA ASP A 173 -1.86 -15.37 1.37
C ASP A 173 -2.95 -16.41 1.58
N THR A 174 -4.16 -16.07 1.20
CA THR A 174 -5.31 -16.96 1.16
C THR A 174 -5.98 -16.85 -0.20
N ASP A 175 -6.94 -17.72 -0.48
CA ASP A 175 -7.71 -17.65 -1.74
C ASP A 175 -8.42 -16.30 -1.91
N LYS A 176 -8.73 -15.62 -0.78
CA LYS A 176 -9.48 -14.36 -0.77
C LYS A 176 -8.64 -13.12 -0.47
N VAL A 177 -7.52 -13.26 0.24
CA VAL A 177 -6.64 -12.13 0.61
C VAL A 177 -5.25 -12.41 0.11
N LYS A 178 -4.74 -11.52 -0.73
CA LYS A 178 -3.37 -11.51 -1.26
C LYS A 178 -2.54 -10.44 -0.56
N VAL A 179 -1.30 -10.76 -0.28
CA VAL A 179 -0.34 -9.84 0.34
C VAL A 179 0.71 -9.41 -0.69
N ILE A 180 0.90 -8.11 -0.82
CA ILE A 180 1.89 -7.51 -1.71
C ILE A 180 2.86 -6.72 -0.83
N VAL A 181 4.13 -7.09 -0.87
CA VAL A 181 5.21 -6.36 -0.18
C VAL A 181 6.14 -5.77 -1.24
N CYS A 182 6.38 -4.47 -1.19
CA CYS A 182 7.16 -3.74 -2.18
C CYS A 182 8.00 -2.59 -1.58
#